data_afbb93bb55c8bdd4f00d11834dd2ca27
#
_entry.id   afbb93bb55c8bdd4f00d11834dd2ca27
#
_cell.length_a   1.000
_cell.length_b   1.000
_cell.length_c   1.000
_cell.angle_alpha   90.00
_cell.angle_beta   90.00
_cell.angle_gamma   90.00
#
_symmetry.space_group_name_H-M   'P 1'
#
loop_
_entity.id
_entity.type
_entity.pdbx_description
1 polymer ?
#
loop_
_entity_poly.entity_id
_entity_poly.type
_entity_poly.pdbx_seq_one_letter_code
_entity_poly.pdbx_strand_id
1 'polypeptide(L)'
;RSRALDYCRPELVDEPGLHIRGGRHPVVERLLDAPFVANDLDLREDRRLLVITGPNMGGKSTYMRQAALIALLAHIGSFVPADSARFGPLDRIFTRIGAADDLAGGRSTFMVEMTETANILHNATAQSLVLMDEIGRGTSTFDGLSLAWATAHHIGEQVRAFTLFATHYFELTALA
;
A
#
# COMPACT_ATOMS: atom_id res chain seq x y z
N ARG A 1 -26.04 -8.59 -1.42
CA ARG A 1 -25.14 -8.16 -0.31
C ARG A 1 -24.51 -6.79 -0.57
N SER A 2 -24.02 -6.47 -1.81
CA SER A 2 -23.37 -5.19 -2.12
C SER A 2 -24.25 -3.95 -1.85
N ARG A 3 -25.54 -3.99 -2.18
CA ARG A 3 -26.48 -2.89 -1.89
C ARG A 3 -26.71 -2.65 -0.40
N ALA A 4 -26.66 -3.70 0.42
CA ALA A 4 -26.83 -3.60 1.88
C ALA A 4 -25.56 -3.10 2.60
N LEU A 5 -24.43 -2.97 1.87
CA LEU A 5 -23.12 -2.59 2.38
C LEU A 5 -22.61 -1.27 1.80
N ASP A 6 -23.44 -0.57 1.02
CA ASP A 6 -23.08 0.67 0.31
C ASP A 6 -21.76 0.53 -0.50
N TYR A 7 -21.63 -0.61 -1.22
CA TYR A 7 -20.53 -0.84 -2.13
C TYR A 7 -20.86 -0.30 -3.51
N CYS A 8 -19.90 0.37 -4.16
CA CYS A 8 -20.05 0.85 -5.52
C CYS A 8 -19.51 -0.13 -6.55
N ARG A 9 -19.95 0.02 -7.80
CA ARG A 9 -19.35 -0.65 -8.95
C ARG A 9 -18.12 0.12 -9.38
N PRO A 10 -16.91 -0.49 -9.37
CA PRO A 10 -15.72 0.18 -9.83
C PRO A 10 -15.73 0.36 -11.35
N GLU A 11 -15.07 1.40 -11.82
CA GLU A 11 -14.79 1.67 -13.22
C GLU A 11 -13.38 1.20 -13.56
N LEU A 12 -13.24 0.38 -14.59
CA LEU A 12 -11.94 -0.02 -15.14
C LEU A 12 -11.71 0.76 -16.43
N VAL A 13 -10.54 1.40 -16.55
CA VAL A 13 -10.17 2.28 -17.65
C VAL A 13 -8.79 1.94 -18.18
N ASP A 14 -8.44 2.44 -19.36
CA ASP A 14 -7.13 2.17 -19.97
C ASP A 14 -6.02 3.12 -19.45
N GLU A 15 -6.40 4.30 -18.93
CA GLU A 15 -5.45 5.27 -18.39
C GLU A 15 -4.86 4.79 -17.06
N PRO A 16 -3.53 4.88 -16.88
CA PRO A 16 -2.88 4.52 -15.62
C PRO A 16 -3.38 5.37 -14.45
N GLY A 17 -3.69 4.72 -13.33
CA GLY A 17 -4.10 5.42 -12.11
C GLY A 17 -4.94 4.56 -11.17
N LEU A 18 -5.01 4.97 -9.93
CA LEU A 18 -5.86 4.40 -8.89
C LEU A 18 -6.55 5.54 -8.15
N HIS A 19 -7.87 5.65 -8.32
CA HIS A 19 -8.68 6.69 -7.72
C HIS A 19 -9.77 6.04 -6.88
N ILE A 20 -9.77 6.29 -5.59
CA ILE A 20 -10.77 5.80 -4.62
C ILE A 20 -11.31 7.01 -3.86
N ARG A 21 -12.63 7.16 -3.81
CA ARG A 21 -13.31 8.12 -2.96
C ARG A 21 -14.11 7.39 -1.90
N GLY A 22 -13.99 7.85 -0.66
CA GLY A 22 -14.72 7.29 0.45
C GLY A 22 -14.42 5.80 0.68
N GLY A 23 -13.18 5.36 0.44
CA GLY A 23 -12.76 3.98 0.61
C GLY A 23 -12.87 3.52 2.06
N ARG A 24 -13.34 2.28 2.28
CA ARG A 24 -13.48 1.65 3.59
C ARG A 24 -12.81 0.28 3.61
N HIS A 25 -12.33 -0.12 4.78
CA HIS A 25 -11.73 -1.45 4.93
C HIS A 25 -12.82 -2.50 5.15
N PRO A 26 -13.03 -3.47 4.24
CA PRO A 26 -14.20 -4.35 4.24
C PRO A 26 -14.34 -5.26 5.48
N VAL A 27 -13.25 -5.47 6.20
CA VAL A 27 -13.24 -6.26 7.43
C VAL A 27 -13.30 -5.36 8.65
N VAL A 28 -12.43 -4.34 8.71
CA VAL A 28 -12.32 -3.47 9.90
C VAL A 28 -13.61 -2.69 10.13
N GLU A 29 -14.27 -2.18 9.09
CA GLU A 29 -15.54 -1.46 9.22
C GLU A 29 -16.66 -2.28 9.91
N ARG A 30 -16.56 -3.62 9.87
CA ARG A 30 -17.53 -4.53 10.51
C ARG A 30 -17.18 -4.89 11.94
N LEU A 31 -15.94 -4.68 12.34
CA LEU A 31 -15.44 -5.02 13.67
C LEU A 31 -15.50 -3.83 14.62
N LEU A 32 -15.68 -2.62 14.08
CA LEU A 32 -15.77 -1.40 14.85
C LEU A 32 -17.21 -1.17 15.36
N ASP A 33 -17.35 -0.79 16.61
CA ASP A 33 -18.61 -0.31 17.19
C ASP A 33 -18.97 1.11 16.71
N ALA A 34 -17.98 1.89 16.29
CA ALA A 34 -18.12 3.24 15.73
C ALA A 34 -18.04 3.21 14.20
N PRO A 35 -18.63 4.21 13.51
CA PRO A 35 -18.51 4.34 12.06
C PRO A 35 -17.04 4.38 11.61
N PHE A 36 -16.70 3.62 10.56
CA PHE A 36 -15.38 3.65 9.96
C PHE A 36 -15.16 5.00 9.26
N VAL A 37 -14.02 5.63 9.52
CA VAL A 37 -13.63 6.87 8.84
C VAL A 37 -13.15 6.52 7.44
N ALA A 38 -13.93 6.89 6.43
CA ALA A 38 -13.59 6.64 5.03
C ALA A 38 -12.40 7.46 4.57
N ASN A 39 -11.61 6.92 3.63
CA ASN A 39 -10.39 7.54 3.14
C ASN A 39 -10.35 7.56 1.62
N ASP A 40 -9.79 8.64 1.07
CA ASP A 40 -9.54 8.79 -0.35
C ASP A 40 -8.13 8.29 -0.71
N LEU A 41 -7.97 7.82 -1.95
CA LEU A 41 -6.67 7.54 -2.57
C LEU A 41 -6.67 8.11 -3.98
N ASP A 42 -5.60 8.83 -4.32
CA ASP A 42 -5.39 9.38 -5.65
C ASP A 42 -3.94 9.17 -6.09
N LEU A 43 -3.71 8.13 -6.88
CA LEU A 43 -2.44 7.85 -7.56
C LEU A 43 -2.63 8.03 -9.06
N ARG A 44 -1.71 8.76 -9.68
CA ARG A 44 -1.78 9.18 -11.09
C ARG A 44 -0.42 9.02 -11.75
N GLU A 45 -0.36 9.23 -13.06
CA GLU A 45 0.88 9.15 -13.84
C GLU A 45 1.99 10.08 -13.32
N ASP A 46 1.61 11.27 -12.85
CA ASP A 46 2.50 12.28 -12.27
C ASP A 46 2.65 12.19 -10.74
N ARG A 47 1.92 11.28 -10.09
CA ARG A 47 1.92 11.05 -8.63
C ARG A 47 1.80 9.57 -8.34
N ARG A 48 2.88 8.83 -8.52
CA ARG A 48 2.90 7.38 -8.39
C ARG A 48 3.30 6.87 -7.00
N LEU A 49 4.05 7.67 -6.25
CA LEU A 49 4.52 7.35 -4.91
C LEU A 49 3.81 8.23 -3.88
N LEU A 50 3.18 7.60 -2.89
CA LEU A 50 2.62 8.26 -1.73
C LEU A 50 3.38 7.84 -0.46
N VAL A 51 4.12 8.77 0.12
CA VAL A 51 4.80 8.56 1.42
C VAL A 51 3.80 8.85 2.54
N ILE A 52 3.59 7.86 3.40
CA ILE A 52 2.62 7.92 4.51
C ILE A 52 3.38 7.93 5.82
N THR A 53 3.35 9.04 6.52
CA THR A 53 3.99 9.20 7.82
C THR A 53 2.94 9.32 8.93
N GLY A 54 3.37 9.13 10.16
CA GLY A 54 2.50 9.29 11.33
C GLY A 54 2.80 8.27 12.43
N PRO A 55 2.14 8.39 13.58
CA PRO A 55 2.40 7.53 14.73
C PRO A 55 2.02 6.08 14.43
N ASN A 56 2.68 5.15 15.12
CA ASN A 56 2.26 3.75 15.15
C ASN A 56 0.83 3.68 15.71
N MET A 57 0.02 2.75 15.19
CA MET A 57 -1.42 2.64 15.46
C MET A 57 -2.29 3.77 14.87
N GLY A 58 -1.72 4.70 14.08
CA GLY A 58 -2.46 5.74 13.36
C GLY A 58 -3.24 5.25 12.14
N GLY A 59 -3.33 3.94 11.92
CA GLY A 59 -4.11 3.36 10.81
C GLY A 59 -3.38 3.27 9.47
N LYS A 60 -2.07 3.59 9.40
CA LYS A 60 -1.27 3.52 8.15
C LYS A 60 -1.42 2.18 7.43
N SER A 61 -1.13 1.08 8.11
CA SER A 61 -1.21 -0.27 7.55
C SER A 61 -2.65 -0.66 7.18
N THR A 62 -3.65 -0.19 7.94
CA THR A 62 -5.07 -0.41 7.63
C THR A 62 -5.46 0.31 6.35
N TYR A 63 -5.04 1.55 6.18
CA TYR A 63 -5.25 2.35 4.96
C TYR A 63 -4.63 1.68 3.72
N MET A 64 -3.39 1.20 3.84
CA MET A 64 -2.70 0.51 2.74
C MET A 64 -3.40 -0.79 2.36
N ARG A 65 -3.75 -1.63 3.36
CA ARG A 65 -4.49 -2.88 3.13
C ARG A 65 -5.86 -2.62 2.52
N GLN A 66 -6.56 -1.59 2.96
CA GLN A 66 -7.82 -1.13 2.38
C GLN A 66 -7.67 -0.85 0.88
N ALA A 67 -6.68 -0.06 0.50
CA ALA A 67 -6.42 0.28 -0.90
C ALA A 67 -6.14 -0.96 -1.76
N ALA A 68 -5.31 -1.88 -1.27
CA ALA A 68 -5.01 -3.14 -1.96
C ALA A 68 -6.23 -4.05 -2.10
N LEU A 69 -7.05 -4.17 -1.06
CA LEU A 69 -8.27 -4.98 -1.09
C LEU A 69 -9.30 -4.40 -2.06
N ILE A 70 -9.49 -3.08 -2.09
CA ILE A 70 -10.38 -2.41 -3.03
C ILE A 70 -9.89 -2.64 -4.47
N ALA A 71 -8.59 -2.47 -4.74
CA ALA A 71 -8.00 -2.73 -6.04
C ALA A 71 -8.17 -4.20 -6.48
N LEU A 72 -7.90 -5.15 -5.57
CA LEU A 72 -8.09 -6.57 -5.83
C LEU A 72 -9.54 -6.90 -6.17
N LEU A 73 -10.50 -6.42 -5.34
CA LEU A 73 -11.93 -6.65 -5.56
C LEU A 73 -12.39 -6.07 -6.90
N ALA A 74 -11.91 -4.88 -7.29
CA ALA A 74 -12.23 -4.27 -8.57
C ALA A 74 -11.77 -5.14 -9.75
N HIS A 75 -10.53 -5.65 -9.71
CA HIS A 75 -9.94 -6.44 -10.80
C HIS A 75 -10.50 -7.85 -10.93
N ILE A 76 -11.12 -8.40 -9.87
CA ILE A 76 -11.87 -9.65 -9.96
C ILE A 76 -13.35 -9.45 -10.36
N GLY A 77 -13.75 -8.22 -10.70
CA GLY A 77 -15.11 -7.89 -11.14
C GLY A 77 -16.14 -7.74 -10.02
N SER A 78 -15.70 -7.52 -8.78
CA SER A 78 -16.59 -7.32 -7.63
C SER A 78 -16.94 -5.84 -7.42
N PHE A 79 -18.04 -5.60 -6.70
CA PHE A 79 -18.29 -4.30 -6.07
C PHE A 79 -17.28 -4.05 -4.95
N VAL A 80 -16.96 -2.77 -4.71
CA VAL A 80 -15.93 -2.34 -3.77
C VAL A 80 -16.47 -1.44 -2.67
N PRO A 81 -15.91 -1.50 -1.45
CA PRO A 81 -16.30 -0.67 -0.31
C PRO A 81 -15.78 0.78 -0.47
N ALA A 82 -16.41 1.53 -1.34
CA ALA A 82 -16.08 2.93 -1.62
C ALA A 82 -17.32 3.66 -2.15
N ASP A 83 -17.29 4.99 -2.12
CA ASP A 83 -18.31 5.83 -2.75
C ASP A 83 -18.16 5.82 -4.28
N SER A 84 -16.92 5.87 -4.74
CA SER A 84 -16.54 5.63 -6.14
C SER A 84 -15.12 5.10 -6.23
N ALA A 85 -14.84 4.31 -7.28
CA ALA A 85 -13.51 3.80 -7.54
C ALA A 85 -13.26 3.66 -9.04
N ARG A 86 -12.07 4.09 -9.48
CA ARG A 86 -11.63 4.03 -10.88
C ARG A 86 -10.19 3.53 -10.92
N PHE A 87 -9.93 2.52 -11.73
CA PHE A 87 -8.62 1.87 -11.82
C PHE A 87 -8.17 1.72 -13.26
N GLY A 88 -6.92 2.10 -13.51
CA GLY A 88 -6.18 1.68 -14.69
C GLY A 88 -5.70 0.23 -14.58
N PRO A 89 -5.00 -0.27 -15.62
CA PRO A 89 -4.47 -1.63 -15.61
C PRO A 89 -3.49 -1.86 -14.46
N LEU A 90 -3.68 -2.95 -13.71
CA LEU A 90 -2.74 -3.45 -12.73
C LEU A 90 -2.34 -4.88 -13.08
N ASP A 91 -1.05 -5.16 -13.10
CA ASP A 91 -0.51 -6.50 -13.35
C ASP A 91 -0.36 -7.32 -12.07
N ARG A 92 0.10 -6.68 -10.98
CA ARG A 92 0.36 -7.34 -9.69
C ARG A 92 0.15 -6.40 -8.52
N ILE A 93 -0.11 -6.98 -7.36
CA ILE A 93 -0.11 -6.29 -6.07
C ILE A 93 1.00 -6.92 -5.23
N PHE A 94 2.00 -6.13 -4.89
CA PHE A 94 3.07 -6.54 -3.99
C PHE A 94 2.87 -5.92 -2.62
N THR A 95 3.09 -6.71 -1.57
CA THR A 95 2.96 -6.23 -0.21
C THR A 95 4.17 -6.63 0.61
N ARG A 96 4.77 -5.66 1.28
CA ARG A 96 5.68 -5.84 2.40
C ARG A 96 5.11 -5.07 3.58
N ILE A 97 4.14 -5.68 4.25
CA ILE A 97 3.48 -5.14 5.43
C ILE A 97 3.93 -5.99 6.61
N GLY A 98 4.52 -5.36 7.62
CA GLY A 98 5.22 -5.99 8.73
C GLY A 98 4.62 -7.31 9.17
N ALA A 99 5.40 -8.38 9.05
CA ALA A 99 5.08 -9.65 9.67
C ALA A 99 5.37 -9.55 11.18
N ALA A 100 4.51 -10.15 11.99
CA ALA A 100 4.88 -10.48 13.36
C ALA A 100 6.16 -11.34 13.31
N ASP A 101 7.08 -11.10 14.24
CA ASP A 101 8.33 -11.81 14.35
C ASP A 101 8.10 -13.33 14.21
N ASP A 102 8.57 -13.93 13.12
CA ASP A 102 8.63 -15.39 13.00
C ASP A 102 9.82 -15.91 13.81
N LEU A 103 9.68 -15.85 15.13
CA LEU A 103 10.64 -16.37 16.09
C LEU A 103 10.85 -17.88 15.93
N ALA A 104 9.92 -18.59 15.29
CA ALA A 104 9.99 -20.04 15.10
C ALA A 104 10.90 -20.45 13.93
N GLY A 105 11.13 -19.59 12.95
CA GLY A 105 11.88 -19.89 11.73
C GLY A 105 13.39 -19.68 11.82
N GLY A 106 13.92 -19.09 12.91
CA GLY A 106 15.37 -18.85 13.11
C GLY A 106 16.02 -17.90 12.09
N ARG A 107 15.23 -17.25 11.23
CA ARG A 107 15.72 -16.24 10.29
C ARG A 107 15.66 -14.86 10.95
N SER A 108 16.71 -14.06 10.75
CA SER A 108 16.67 -12.66 11.13
C SER A 108 15.50 -11.96 10.41
N THR A 109 14.63 -11.29 11.16
CA THR A 109 13.51 -10.49 10.63
C THR A 109 13.99 -9.50 9.58
N PHE A 110 15.19 -8.94 9.76
CA PHE A 110 15.85 -8.06 8.80
C PHE A 110 16.16 -8.77 7.47
N MET A 111 16.68 -10.00 7.50
CA MET A 111 16.98 -10.76 6.27
C MET A 111 15.72 -11.12 5.49
N VAL A 112 14.64 -11.47 6.18
CA VAL A 112 13.33 -11.72 5.54
C VAL A 112 12.84 -10.43 4.88
N GLU A 113 12.87 -9.31 5.60
CA GLU A 113 12.50 -8.01 5.09
C GLU A 113 13.29 -7.63 3.82
N MET A 114 14.61 -7.80 3.84
CA MET A 114 15.46 -7.48 2.68
C MET A 114 15.20 -8.40 1.50
N THR A 115 14.95 -9.68 1.74
CA THR A 115 14.64 -10.65 0.68
C THR A 115 13.30 -10.31 0.00
N GLU A 116 12.28 -10.00 0.79
CA GLU A 116 10.96 -9.59 0.27
C GLU A 116 11.06 -8.26 -0.49
N THR A 117 11.78 -7.29 0.06
CA THR A 117 12.03 -5.99 -0.58
C THR A 117 12.75 -6.18 -1.92
N ALA A 118 13.81 -6.97 -1.96
CA ALA A 118 14.54 -7.28 -3.19
C ALA A 118 13.64 -7.96 -4.24
N ASN A 119 12.79 -8.90 -3.82
CA ASN A 119 11.83 -9.54 -4.71
C ASN A 119 10.87 -8.51 -5.35
N ILE A 120 10.38 -7.55 -4.57
CA ILE A 120 9.52 -6.48 -5.08
C ILE A 120 10.28 -5.62 -6.08
N LEU A 121 11.49 -5.15 -5.73
CA LEU A 121 12.30 -4.29 -6.60
C LEU A 121 12.64 -4.95 -7.95
N HIS A 122 12.82 -6.27 -7.97
CA HIS A 122 13.15 -7.00 -9.20
C HIS A 122 11.94 -7.37 -10.06
N ASN A 123 10.74 -7.47 -9.48
CA ASN A 123 9.58 -8.01 -10.18
C ASN A 123 8.45 -7.01 -10.40
N ALA A 124 8.44 -5.89 -9.67
CA ALA A 124 7.44 -4.86 -9.87
C ALA A 124 7.67 -4.10 -11.19
N THR A 125 6.57 -3.69 -11.82
CA THR A 125 6.55 -2.91 -13.07
C THR A 125 5.83 -1.58 -12.84
N ALA A 126 5.81 -0.72 -13.85
CA ALA A 126 5.05 0.53 -13.81
C ALA A 126 3.51 0.32 -13.70
N GLN A 127 3.03 -0.91 -13.92
CA GLN A 127 1.62 -1.28 -13.74
C GLN A 127 1.36 -2.03 -12.43
N SER A 128 2.34 -2.16 -11.54
CA SER A 128 2.16 -2.83 -10.26
C SER A 128 1.67 -1.85 -9.19
N LEU A 129 0.91 -2.37 -8.22
CA LEU A 129 0.62 -1.69 -6.96
C LEU A 129 1.55 -2.26 -5.87
N VAL A 130 2.34 -1.41 -5.25
CA VAL A 130 3.32 -1.78 -4.22
C VAL A 130 2.96 -1.16 -2.88
N LEU A 131 2.92 -1.98 -1.84
CA LEU A 131 2.68 -1.56 -0.47
C LEU A 131 3.91 -1.91 0.38
N MET A 132 4.59 -0.88 0.89
CA MET A 132 5.78 -1.02 1.73
C MET A 132 5.50 -0.41 3.10
N ASP A 133 5.63 -1.20 4.15
CA ASP A 133 5.35 -0.77 5.52
C ASP A 133 6.59 -0.89 6.40
N GLU A 134 7.09 0.25 6.88
CA GLU A 134 8.18 0.39 7.84
C GLU A 134 9.47 -0.35 7.48
N ILE A 135 9.97 -0.16 6.25
CA ILE A 135 11.25 -0.72 5.80
C ILE A 135 12.42 -0.16 6.61
N GLY A 136 13.37 -1.03 6.97
CA GLY A 136 14.58 -0.67 7.72
C GLY A 136 14.42 -0.73 9.24
N ARG A 137 13.32 -1.30 9.74
CA ARG A 137 13.05 -1.36 11.19
C ARG A 137 13.94 -2.37 11.94
N GLY A 138 14.48 -3.37 11.24
CA GLY A 138 15.28 -4.44 11.83
C GLY A 138 16.78 -4.14 11.96
N THR A 139 17.21 -2.88 11.77
CA THR A 139 18.64 -2.49 11.83
C THR A 139 18.82 -1.15 12.56
N SER A 140 20.05 -0.60 12.54
CA SER A 140 20.31 0.71 13.14
C SER A 140 19.48 1.81 12.45
N THR A 141 19.19 2.91 13.15
CA THR A 141 18.36 4.00 12.61
C THR A 141 18.92 4.57 11.31
N PHE A 142 20.24 4.79 11.22
CA PHE A 142 20.86 5.36 10.03
C PHE A 142 20.87 4.38 8.85
N ASP A 143 21.15 3.10 9.11
CA ASP A 143 21.11 2.07 8.08
C ASP A 143 19.68 1.86 7.59
N GLY A 144 18.73 1.82 8.52
CA GLY A 144 17.29 1.69 8.22
C GLY A 144 16.78 2.85 7.37
N LEU A 145 17.12 4.08 7.72
CA LEU A 145 16.79 5.28 6.92
C LEU A 145 17.40 5.19 5.52
N SER A 146 18.67 4.80 5.41
CA SER A 146 19.37 4.68 4.12
C SER A 146 18.71 3.65 3.22
N LEU A 147 18.33 2.49 3.77
CA LEU A 147 17.64 1.43 3.04
C LEU A 147 16.23 1.86 2.61
N ALA A 148 15.48 2.48 3.51
CA ALA A 148 14.14 2.99 3.20
C ALA A 148 14.20 4.06 2.10
N TRP A 149 15.15 4.99 2.19
CA TRP A 149 15.37 6.03 1.18
C TRP A 149 15.72 5.42 -0.18
N ALA A 150 16.73 4.54 -0.23
CA ALA A 150 17.16 3.90 -1.48
C ALA A 150 16.03 3.09 -2.11
N THR A 151 15.23 2.38 -1.31
CA THR A 151 14.08 1.61 -1.77
C THR A 151 13.00 2.52 -2.36
N ALA A 152 12.58 3.56 -1.63
CA ALA A 152 11.56 4.49 -2.08
C ALA A 152 12.00 5.23 -3.35
N HIS A 153 13.24 5.71 -3.39
CA HIS A 153 13.81 6.38 -4.55
C HIS A 153 13.87 5.45 -5.79
N HIS A 154 14.33 4.22 -5.62
CA HIS A 154 14.38 3.25 -6.72
C HIS A 154 13.00 2.92 -7.27
N ILE A 155 12.01 2.71 -6.40
CA ILE A 155 10.63 2.44 -6.83
C ILE A 155 10.06 3.66 -7.57
N GLY A 156 10.25 4.87 -7.05
CA GLY A 156 9.72 6.09 -7.65
C GLY A 156 10.35 6.42 -9.01
N GLU A 157 11.67 6.30 -9.12
CA GLU A 157 12.42 6.78 -10.29
C GLU A 157 12.65 5.69 -11.36
N GLN A 158 12.89 4.44 -10.94
CA GLN A 158 13.28 3.37 -11.86
C GLN A 158 12.12 2.43 -12.17
N VAL A 159 11.45 1.89 -11.15
CA VAL A 159 10.33 0.97 -11.34
C VAL A 159 9.07 1.71 -11.77
N ARG A 160 8.83 2.88 -11.17
CA ARG A 160 7.66 3.72 -11.38
C ARG A 160 6.33 3.02 -11.07
N ALA A 161 6.33 2.07 -10.14
CA ALA A 161 5.12 1.41 -9.67
C ALA A 161 4.23 2.38 -8.88
N PHE A 162 2.92 2.17 -8.90
CA PHE A 162 2.03 2.84 -7.97
C PHE A 162 2.31 2.35 -6.55
N THR A 163 2.72 3.24 -5.67
CA THR A 163 3.29 2.83 -4.39
C THR A 163 2.71 3.59 -3.21
N LEU A 164 2.31 2.85 -2.19
CA LEU A 164 2.03 3.34 -0.85
C LEU A 164 3.19 2.95 0.05
N PHE A 165 3.94 3.92 0.54
CA PHE A 165 5.13 3.73 1.35
C PHE A 165 4.93 4.30 2.75
N ALA A 166 4.60 3.46 3.72
CA ALA A 166 4.46 3.87 5.11
C ALA A 166 5.81 3.82 5.81
N THR A 167 6.13 4.87 6.54
CA THR A 167 7.41 4.99 7.24
C THR A 167 7.31 5.86 8.49
N HIS A 168 8.20 5.62 9.43
CA HIS A 168 8.44 6.53 10.56
C HIS A 168 9.61 7.50 10.30
N TYR A 169 10.33 7.34 9.19
CA TYR A 169 11.39 8.25 8.77
C TYR A 169 10.79 9.45 8.05
N PHE A 170 10.72 10.57 8.76
CA PHE A 170 10.13 11.81 8.25
C PHE A 170 10.91 12.38 7.05
N GLU A 171 12.18 12.05 6.97
CA GLU A 171 13.10 12.48 5.92
C GLU A 171 12.64 12.02 4.54
N LEU A 172 11.93 10.89 4.43
CA LEU A 172 11.43 10.38 3.16
C LEU A 172 10.36 11.30 2.51
N THR A 173 9.77 12.21 3.26
CA THR A 173 8.83 13.20 2.70
C THR A 173 9.48 14.12 1.69
N ALA A 174 10.80 14.24 1.68
CA ALA A 174 11.54 15.00 0.67
C ALA A 174 11.58 14.31 -0.72
N LEU A 175 11.11 13.06 -0.82
CA LEU A 175 10.98 12.33 -2.09
C LEU A 175 9.60 12.51 -2.76
N ALA A 176 8.64 13.16 -2.08
CA ALA A 176 7.26 13.28 -2.52
C ALA A 176 7.02 14.54 -3.38
#